data_96a5b52b1410edc378a84d9fbafd8340
#
_entry.id   96a5b52b1410edc378a84d9fbafd8340
#
_cell.length_a   1.000
_cell.length_b   1.000
_cell.length_c   1.000
_cell.angle_alpha   90.00
_cell.angle_beta   90.00
_cell.angle_gamma   90.00
#
_symmetry.space_group_name_H-M   'P 1'
#
loop_
_entity.id
_entity.type
_entity.pdbx_description
1 polymer ?
#
loop_
_entity_poly.entity_id
_entity_poly.type
_entity_poly.pdbx_seq_one_letter_code
_entity_poly.pdbx_strand_id
1 'polypeptide(L)'
;MCIRDSLYVVSLVYISITERFRSYASLVGLQGWLLLAIALVRLQQIEIWSLLFVVAETLLFKAIVVPAILFAVIRRTKINRIAASGTSQFNSLVLSLAALVASISVTYCIAEETINLVFFGVALYALLSGLILIVVRTRIFSHMVGFLVIENGVFLFSMAVGVEMPSMIEIAIMLDILISILMLGLFLTKIGARFRIGDTDLLTNVKD
;
A
#
# COMPACT_ATOMS: atom_id res chain seq x y z
N MET A 1 18.86 -5.56 -10.67
CA MET A 1 17.39 -5.49 -10.70
C MET A 1 16.74 -6.44 -9.68
N CYS A 2 17.09 -7.69 -9.57
CA CYS A 2 16.44 -8.67 -8.68
C CYS A 2 16.33 -8.32 -7.18
N ILE A 3 17.30 -7.63 -6.57
CA ILE A 3 17.31 -7.45 -5.11
C ILE A 3 16.16 -6.56 -4.62
N ARG A 4 15.87 -5.45 -5.30
CA ARG A 4 14.80 -4.52 -4.90
C ARG A 4 13.42 -5.13 -5.07
N ASP A 5 13.20 -5.84 -6.18
CA ASP A 5 11.94 -6.50 -6.49
C ASP A 5 11.69 -7.64 -5.50
N SER A 6 12.73 -8.40 -5.16
CA SER A 6 12.66 -9.45 -4.14
C SER A 6 12.35 -8.88 -2.74
N LEU A 7 12.97 -7.77 -2.36
CA LEU A 7 12.68 -7.09 -1.09
C LEU A 7 11.23 -6.59 -1.04
N TYR A 8 10.70 -6.10 -2.16
CA TYR A 8 9.32 -5.67 -2.26
C TYR A 8 8.36 -6.85 -2.06
N VAL A 9 8.59 -7.97 -2.76
CA VAL A 9 7.80 -9.21 -2.60
C VAL A 9 7.85 -9.73 -1.15
N VAL A 10 9.03 -9.78 -0.53
CA VAL A 10 9.19 -10.18 0.87
C VAL A 10 8.40 -9.26 1.80
N SER A 11 8.40 -7.94 1.54
CA SER A 11 7.60 -6.99 2.32
C SER A 11 6.10 -7.26 2.22
N LEU A 12 5.60 -7.69 1.05
CA LEU A 12 4.20 -8.07 0.83
C LEU A 12 3.82 -9.35 1.57
N VAL A 13 4.69 -10.36 1.55
CA VAL A 13 4.47 -11.58 2.35
C VAL A 13 4.41 -11.23 3.83
N TYR A 14 5.35 -10.41 4.31
CA TYR A 14 5.39 -10.04 5.72
C TYR A 14 4.18 -9.19 6.15
N ILE A 15 3.67 -8.31 5.29
CA ILE A 15 2.47 -7.51 5.57
C ILE A 15 1.23 -8.40 5.74
N SER A 16 1.15 -9.52 5.03
CA SER A 16 0.03 -10.47 5.12
C SER A 16 0.00 -11.22 6.45
N ILE A 17 1.17 -11.44 7.09
CA ILE A 17 1.30 -12.23 8.32
C ILE A 17 1.27 -11.35 9.58
N THR A 18 1.74 -10.09 9.48
CA THR A 18 1.92 -9.24 10.64
C THR A 18 0.60 -8.88 11.33
N GLU A 19 0.63 -8.75 12.65
CA GLU A 19 -0.53 -8.35 13.48
C GLU A 19 -0.29 -7.02 14.21
N ARG A 20 0.87 -6.40 14.00
CA ARG A 20 1.22 -5.15 14.68
C ARG A 20 0.98 -3.97 13.76
N PHE A 21 0.19 -3.00 14.19
CA PHE A 21 -0.05 -1.79 13.41
C PHE A 21 1.23 -0.99 13.09
N ARG A 22 2.18 -0.97 14.02
CA ARG A 22 3.49 -0.34 13.78
C ARG A 22 4.25 -1.01 12.63
N SER A 23 4.18 -2.33 12.54
CA SER A 23 4.80 -3.07 11.43
C SER A 23 4.15 -2.74 10.10
N TYR A 24 2.81 -2.59 10.06
CA TYR A 24 2.13 -2.12 8.86
C TYR A 24 2.64 -0.76 8.40
N ALA A 25 2.70 0.22 9.30
CA ALA A 25 3.18 1.56 8.98
C ALA A 25 4.63 1.56 8.50
N SER A 26 5.51 0.77 9.14
CA SER A 26 6.91 0.63 8.72
C SER A 26 7.04 -0.02 7.36
N LEU A 27 6.24 -1.07 7.08
CA LEU A 27 6.28 -1.78 5.80
C LEU A 27 5.77 -0.93 4.64
N VAL A 28 4.67 -0.19 4.85
CA VAL A 28 4.17 0.76 3.84
C VAL A 28 5.22 1.84 3.56
N GLY A 29 5.88 2.37 4.60
CA GLY A 29 6.98 3.31 4.43
C GLY A 29 8.16 2.71 3.66
N LEU A 30 8.57 1.48 3.99
CA LEU A 30 9.61 0.77 3.27
C LEU A 30 9.22 0.54 1.79
N GLN A 31 7.97 0.17 1.52
CA GLN A 31 7.46 0.04 0.15
C GLN A 31 7.53 1.37 -0.61
N GLY A 32 7.16 2.50 0.02
CA GLY A 32 7.31 3.84 -0.57
C GLY A 32 8.76 4.15 -0.97
N TRP A 33 9.73 3.84 -0.11
CA TRP A 33 11.16 4.01 -0.42
C TRP A 33 11.63 3.08 -1.53
N LEU A 34 11.18 1.83 -1.56
CA LEU A 34 11.50 0.89 -2.64
C LEU A 34 10.91 1.35 -3.98
N LEU A 35 9.67 1.85 -3.99
CA LEU A 35 9.03 2.42 -5.17
C LEU A 35 9.79 3.64 -5.69
N LEU A 36 10.21 4.53 -4.81
CA LEU A 36 11.06 5.67 -5.17
C LEU A 36 12.36 5.21 -5.84
N ALA A 37 13.04 4.21 -5.27
CA ALA A 37 14.26 3.66 -5.84
C ALA A 37 14.03 2.99 -7.21
N ILE A 38 12.87 2.35 -7.41
CA ILE A 38 12.48 1.77 -8.70
C ILE A 38 12.21 2.89 -9.71
N ALA A 39 11.45 3.92 -9.32
CA ALA A 39 11.11 5.06 -10.16
C ALA A 39 12.37 5.79 -10.66
N LEU A 40 13.29 6.10 -9.76
CA LEU A 40 14.54 6.79 -10.11
C LEU A 40 15.40 6.05 -11.14
N VAL A 41 15.38 4.73 -11.12
CA VAL A 41 16.19 3.93 -12.05
C VAL A 41 15.49 3.71 -13.40
N ARG A 42 14.14 3.60 -13.37
CA ARG A 42 13.38 3.29 -14.59
C ARG A 42 13.03 4.51 -15.42
N LEU A 43 12.77 5.63 -14.79
CA LEU A 43 12.28 6.84 -15.45
C LEU A 43 13.40 7.74 -16.01
N GLN A 44 14.65 7.29 -16.04
CA GLN A 44 15.78 8.05 -16.59
C GLN A 44 15.64 8.38 -18.10
N GLN A 45 14.73 7.74 -18.80
CA GLN A 45 14.48 7.95 -20.24
C GLN A 45 13.28 8.85 -20.55
N ILE A 46 12.61 9.37 -19.51
CA ILE A 46 11.41 10.22 -19.63
C ILE A 46 11.80 11.69 -19.48
N GLU A 47 10.96 12.60 -19.98
CA GLU A 47 11.15 14.04 -19.81
C GLU A 47 11.40 14.44 -18.35
N ILE A 48 12.34 15.34 -18.13
CA ILE A 48 12.80 15.77 -16.80
C ILE A 48 11.64 16.26 -15.93
N TRP A 49 10.65 16.92 -16.49
CA TRP A 49 9.47 17.43 -15.76
C TRP A 49 8.59 16.31 -15.22
N SER A 50 8.29 15.30 -16.05
CA SER A 50 7.51 14.12 -15.62
C SER A 50 8.27 13.31 -14.57
N LEU A 51 9.59 13.14 -14.75
CA LEU A 51 10.42 12.47 -13.76
C LEU A 51 10.38 13.21 -12.42
N LEU A 52 10.56 14.54 -12.43
CA LEU A 52 10.57 15.34 -11.20
C LEU A 52 9.23 15.26 -10.46
N PHE A 53 8.14 15.26 -11.21
CA PHE A 53 6.79 15.15 -10.66
C PHE A 53 6.55 13.78 -10.01
N VAL A 54 6.91 12.67 -10.68
CA VAL A 54 6.79 11.31 -10.15
C VAL A 54 7.64 11.13 -8.89
N VAL A 55 8.89 11.61 -8.93
CA VAL A 55 9.82 11.51 -7.80
C VAL A 55 9.33 12.34 -6.62
N ALA A 56 8.87 13.57 -6.86
CA ALA A 56 8.35 14.43 -5.81
C ALA A 56 7.08 13.83 -5.17
N GLU A 57 6.17 13.32 -5.97
CA GLU A 57 4.96 12.65 -5.49
C GLU A 57 5.31 11.40 -4.65
N THR A 58 6.08 10.49 -5.21
CA THR A 58 6.45 9.24 -4.53
C THR A 58 7.23 9.50 -3.23
N LEU A 59 8.16 10.46 -3.24
CA LEU A 59 8.93 10.83 -2.07
C LEU A 59 8.04 11.49 -1.00
N LEU A 60 7.26 12.50 -1.40
CA LEU A 60 6.48 13.30 -0.47
C LEU A 60 5.32 12.49 0.11
N PHE A 61 4.48 11.91 -0.74
CA PHE A 61 3.28 11.21 -0.29
C PHE A 61 3.58 9.80 0.21
N LYS A 62 4.17 8.93 -0.60
CA LYS A 62 4.35 7.51 -0.26
C LYS A 62 5.44 7.24 0.77
N ALA A 63 6.58 7.94 0.66
CA ALA A 63 7.70 7.69 1.56
C ALA A 63 7.62 8.47 2.89
N ILE A 64 6.94 9.62 2.93
CA ILE A 64 6.93 10.50 4.11
C ILE A 64 5.53 10.68 4.68
N VAL A 65 4.58 11.23 3.91
CA VAL A 65 3.26 11.66 4.42
C VAL A 65 2.44 10.48 4.90
N VAL A 66 2.27 9.46 4.08
CA VAL A 66 1.47 8.27 4.41
C VAL A 66 1.99 7.55 5.66
N PRO A 67 3.27 7.18 5.78
CA PRO A 67 3.79 6.57 7.00
C PRO A 67 3.66 7.48 8.22
N ALA A 68 3.93 8.78 8.08
CA ALA A 68 3.81 9.73 9.18
C ALA A 68 2.39 9.78 9.74
N ILE A 69 1.37 9.78 8.87
CA ILE A 69 -0.03 9.74 9.26
C ILE A 69 -0.39 8.42 9.93
N LEU A 70 0.03 7.29 9.37
CA LEU A 70 -0.20 5.99 9.98
C LEU A 70 0.40 5.93 11.40
N PHE A 71 1.63 6.42 11.59
CA PHE A 71 2.25 6.51 12.91
C PHE A 71 1.53 7.49 13.86
N ALA A 72 1.08 8.65 13.36
CA ALA A 72 0.31 9.61 14.15
C ALA A 72 -1.00 9.00 14.66
N VAL A 73 -1.68 8.24 13.81
CA VAL A 73 -2.90 7.52 14.16
C VAL A 73 -2.64 6.47 15.23
N ILE A 74 -1.62 5.63 15.04
CA ILE A 74 -1.25 4.60 16.03
C ILE A 74 -0.93 5.24 17.39
N ARG A 75 -0.24 6.38 17.40
CA ARG A 75 0.06 7.12 18.64
C ARG A 75 -1.19 7.65 19.33
N ARG A 76 -2.13 8.19 18.55
CA ARG A 76 -3.39 8.76 19.09
C ARG A 76 -4.34 7.69 19.59
N THR A 77 -4.48 6.60 18.86
CA THR A 77 -5.44 5.52 19.21
C THR A 77 -4.92 4.59 20.30
N LYS A 78 -3.63 4.62 20.62
CA LYS A 78 -2.94 3.70 21.58
C LYS A 78 -3.15 2.21 21.31
N ILE A 79 -3.61 1.85 20.12
CA ILE A 79 -3.88 0.47 19.71
C ILE A 79 -2.59 -0.11 19.10
N ASN A 80 -1.98 -1.09 19.79
CA ASN A 80 -0.71 -1.68 19.36
C ASN A 80 -0.85 -2.99 18.59
N ARG A 81 -1.96 -3.72 18.77
CA ARG A 81 -2.18 -5.02 18.14
C ARG A 81 -3.56 -5.11 17.49
N ILE A 82 -3.65 -5.90 16.43
CA ILE A 82 -4.91 -6.33 15.85
C ILE A 82 -5.50 -7.36 16.83
N ALA A 83 -6.44 -6.92 17.69
CA ALA A 83 -7.17 -7.87 18.51
C ALA A 83 -8.02 -8.75 17.59
N ALA A 84 -7.83 -10.07 17.68
CA ALA A 84 -8.57 -11.11 16.98
C ALA A 84 -8.78 -10.84 15.49
N SER A 85 -7.83 -11.24 14.67
CA SER A 85 -8.10 -11.48 13.24
C SER A 85 -9.06 -12.67 13.16
N GLY A 86 -10.14 -12.56 12.39
CA GLY A 86 -11.07 -13.68 12.16
C GLY A 86 -10.40 -14.89 11.47
N THR A 87 -9.15 -14.75 11.04
CA THR A 87 -8.39 -15.75 10.30
C THR A 87 -7.03 -15.95 10.96
N SER A 88 -6.58 -17.21 11.09
CA SER A 88 -5.27 -17.54 11.64
C SER A 88 -4.14 -16.98 10.77
N GLN A 89 -2.98 -16.68 11.38
CA GLN A 89 -1.78 -16.23 10.65
C GLN A 89 -1.36 -17.21 9.57
N PHE A 90 -1.52 -18.51 9.84
CA PHE A 90 -1.21 -19.58 8.90
C PHE A 90 -2.08 -19.49 7.64
N ASN A 91 -3.39 -19.31 7.78
CA ASN A 91 -4.29 -19.18 6.63
C ASN A 91 -3.98 -17.91 5.82
N SER A 92 -3.64 -16.81 6.48
CA SER A 92 -3.21 -15.58 5.79
C SER A 92 -1.92 -15.78 5.00
N LEU A 93 -0.96 -16.55 5.55
CA LEU A 93 0.26 -16.92 4.84
C LEU A 93 -0.03 -17.79 3.61
N VAL A 94 -0.83 -18.86 3.79
CA VAL A 94 -1.20 -19.75 2.68
C VAL A 94 -1.89 -18.97 1.56
N LEU A 95 -2.80 -18.07 1.90
CA LEU A 95 -3.52 -17.25 0.93
C LEU A 95 -2.58 -16.27 0.20
N SER A 96 -1.62 -15.68 0.92
CA SER A 96 -0.60 -14.82 0.32
C SER A 96 0.32 -15.58 -0.63
N LEU A 97 0.73 -16.80 -0.27
CA LEU A 97 1.54 -17.67 -1.15
C LEU A 97 0.75 -18.13 -2.37
N ALA A 98 -0.53 -18.46 -2.20
CA ALA A 98 -1.41 -18.79 -3.32
C ALA A 98 -1.56 -17.60 -4.29
N ALA A 99 -1.68 -16.37 -3.78
CA ALA A 99 -1.70 -15.16 -4.60
C ALA A 99 -0.37 -14.93 -5.32
N LEU A 100 0.76 -15.23 -4.68
CA LEU A 100 2.09 -15.17 -5.32
C LEU A 100 2.18 -16.14 -6.49
N VAL A 101 1.79 -17.39 -6.28
CA VAL A 101 1.77 -18.41 -7.34
C VAL A 101 0.82 -18.02 -8.48
N ALA A 102 -0.38 -17.50 -8.15
CA ALA A 102 -1.33 -17.02 -9.13
C ALA A 102 -0.76 -15.85 -9.95
N SER A 103 -0.12 -14.87 -9.31
CA SER A 103 0.50 -13.74 -10.01
C SER A 103 1.61 -14.17 -10.96
N ILE A 104 2.45 -15.12 -10.54
CA ILE A 104 3.49 -15.70 -11.40
C ILE A 104 2.87 -16.43 -12.59
N SER A 105 1.86 -17.28 -12.34
CA SER A 105 1.19 -18.05 -13.40
C SER A 105 0.55 -17.13 -14.45
N VAL A 106 -0.17 -16.10 -14.02
CA VAL A 106 -0.78 -15.11 -14.92
C VAL A 106 0.29 -14.36 -15.71
N THR A 107 1.38 -13.97 -15.06
CA THR A 107 2.49 -13.26 -15.74
C THR A 107 3.09 -14.10 -16.85
N TYR A 108 3.29 -15.40 -16.63
CA TYR A 108 3.79 -16.30 -17.67
C TYR A 108 2.79 -16.54 -18.81
N CYS A 109 1.47 -16.51 -18.51
CA CYS A 109 0.44 -16.66 -19.55
C CYS A 109 0.34 -15.42 -20.46
N ILE A 110 0.66 -14.23 -19.95
CA ILE A 110 0.57 -12.94 -20.68
C ILE A 110 1.91 -12.58 -21.33
N ALA A 111 2.97 -13.38 -21.19
CA ALA A 111 4.32 -13.06 -21.61
C ALA A 111 4.38 -12.41 -23.00
N GLU A 112 4.41 -11.09 -23.05
CA GLU A 112 4.49 -10.23 -24.21
C GLU A 112 5.81 -9.47 -24.19
N GLU A 113 6.49 -9.32 -25.33
CA GLU A 113 7.83 -8.69 -25.37
C GLU A 113 7.83 -7.21 -24.96
N THR A 114 6.68 -6.55 -25.07
CA THR A 114 6.50 -5.11 -24.77
C THR A 114 6.41 -4.81 -23.27
N ILE A 115 6.06 -5.79 -22.43
CA ILE A 115 5.78 -5.63 -21.02
C ILE A 115 6.97 -6.10 -20.18
N ASN A 116 7.32 -5.34 -19.15
CA ASN A 116 8.30 -5.80 -18.17
C ASN A 116 7.66 -6.83 -17.23
N LEU A 117 7.84 -8.12 -17.54
CA LEU A 117 7.23 -9.25 -16.84
C LEU A 117 7.50 -9.25 -15.33
N VAL A 118 8.70 -8.83 -14.90
CA VAL A 118 9.05 -8.82 -13.47
C VAL A 118 8.21 -7.79 -12.72
N PHE A 119 8.13 -6.56 -13.23
CA PHE A 119 7.30 -5.54 -12.60
C PHE A 119 5.81 -5.85 -12.69
N PHE A 120 5.37 -6.43 -13.80
CA PHE A 120 3.99 -6.87 -13.97
C PHE A 120 3.61 -7.92 -12.90
N GLY A 121 4.43 -8.95 -12.72
CA GLY A 121 4.18 -9.99 -11.72
C GLY A 121 4.18 -9.46 -10.29
N VAL A 122 5.13 -8.59 -9.96
CA VAL A 122 5.20 -7.95 -8.63
C VAL A 122 4.00 -7.03 -8.39
N ALA A 123 3.59 -6.27 -9.40
CA ALA A 123 2.40 -5.41 -9.34
C ALA A 123 1.13 -6.23 -9.11
N LEU A 124 0.94 -7.30 -9.89
CA LEU A 124 -0.21 -8.19 -9.74
C LEU A 124 -0.25 -8.84 -8.36
N TYR A 125 0.91 -9.28 -7.84
CA TYR A 125 1.01 -9.80 -6.48
C TYR A 125 0.66 -8.74 -5.43
N ALA A 126 1.10 -7.50 -5.61
CA ALA A 126 0.75 -6.39 -4.70
C ALA A 126 -0.76 -6.14 -4.69
N LEU A 127 -1.41 -6.09 -5.86
CA LEU A 127 -2.86 -5.94 -5.98
C LEU A 127 -3.60 -7.06 -5.24
N LEU A 128 -3.24 -8.31 -5.49
CA LEU A 128 -3.85 -9.47 -4.83
C LEU A 128 -3.61 -9.46 -3.32
N SER A 129 -2.39 -9.13 -2.87
CA SER A 129 -2.06 -9.04 -1.45
C SER A 129 -2.86 -7.96 -0.72
N GLY A 130 -3.05 -6.81 -1.35
CA GLY A 130 -3.88 -5.73 -0.81
C GLY A 130 -5.35 -6.12 -0.71
N LEU A 131 -5.91 -6.79 -1.73
CA LEU A 131 -7.27 -7.34 -1.70
C LEU A 131 -7.45 -8.38 -0.60
N ILE A 132 -6.50 -9.31 -0.47
CA ILE A 132 -6.51 -10.33 0.59
C ILE A 132 -6.51 -9.65 1.97
N LEU A 133 -5.69 -8.61 2.15
CA LEU A 133 -5.63 -7.88 3.41
C LEU A 133 -6.97 -7.23 3.76
N ILE A 134 -7.68 -6.68 2.77
CA ILE A 134 -9.01 -6.09 2.97
C ILE A 134 -10.05 -7.17 3.33
N VAL A 135 -10.03 -8.31 2.65
CA VAL A 135 -11.02 -9.38 2.85
C VAL A 135 -10.80 -10.14 4.16
N VAL A 136 -9.54 -10.45 4.48
CA VAL A 136 -9.19 -11.29 5.63
C VAL A 136 -9.22 -10.53 6.95
N ARG A 137 -8.92 -9.22 6.95
CA ARG A 137 -8.83 -8.41 8.16
C ARG A 137 -10.12 -7.62 8.39
N THR A 138 -10.59 -7.62 9.63
CA THR A 138 -11.86 -6.94 10.03
C THR A 138 -11.66 -5.49 10.50
N ARG A 139 -10.42 -5.04 10.69
CA ARG A 139 -10.11 -3.72 11.22
C ARG A 139 -9.98 -2.67 10.12
N ILE A 140 -10.61 -1.53 10.31
CA ILE A 140 -10.57 -0.39 9.38
C ILE A 140 -9.13 0.02 9.04
N PHE A 141 -8.22 0.01 10.03
CA PHE A 141 -6.80 0.33 9.80
C PHE A 141 -6.15 -0.66 8.81
N SER A 142 -6.44 -1.94 8.92
CA SER A 142 -5.92 -2.97 7.99
C SER A 142 -6.49 -2.80 6.59
N HIS A 143 -7.77 -2.43 6.47
CA HIS A 143 -8.37 -2.12 5.18
C HIS A 143 -7.67 -0.94 4.50
N MET A 144 -7.35 0.11 5.25
CA MET A 144 -6.60 1.25 4.72
C MET A 144 -5.21 0.85 4.24
N VAL A 145 -4.50 0.04 5.04
CA VAL A 145 -3.20 -0.49 4.61
C VAL A 145 -3.34 -1.34 3.35
N GLY A 146 -4.40 -2.16 3.25
CA GLY A 146 -4.72 -2.93 2.05
C GLY A 146 -4.91 -2.04 0.81
N PHE A 147 -5.63 -0.92 0.95
CA PHE A 147 -5.77 0.06 -0.12
C PHE A 147 -4.45 0.71 -0.52
N LEU A 148 -3.60 1.09 0.44
CA LEU A 148 -2.28 1.64 0.16
C LEU A 148 -1.37 0.63 -0.57
N VAL A 149 -1.50 -0.65 -0.25
CA VAL A 149 -0.78 -1.72 -0.96
C VAL A 149 -1.29 -1.88 -2.39
N ILE A 150 -2.62 -1.82 -2.60
CA ILE A 150 -3.23 -1.82 -3.95
C ILE A 150 -2.72 -0.63 -4.76
N GLU A 151 -2.74 0.57 -4.19
CA GLU A 151 -2.26 1.80 -4.80
C GLU A 151 -0.79 1.68 -5.24
N ASN A 152 0.07 1.15 -4.37
CA ASN A 152 1.45 0.83 -4.71
C ASN A 152 1.55 -0.20 -5.85
N GLY A 153 0.65 -1.19 -5.88
CA GLY A 153 0.52 -2.18 -6.95
C GLY A 153 0.14 -1.55 -8.30
N VAL A 154 -0.83 -0.62 -8.30
CA VAL A 154 -1.24 0.13 -9.50
C VAL A 154 -0.08 0.96 -10.04
N PHE A 155 0.68 1.61 -9.17
CA PHE A 155 1.87 2.36 -9.56
C PHE A 155 2.93 1.48 -10.22
N LEU A 156 3.23 0.31 -9.64
CA LEU A 156 4.13 -0.67 -10.26
C LEU A 156 3.60 -1.21 -11.59
N PHE A 157 2.29 -1.41 -11.68
CA PHE A 157 1.64 -1.87 -12.90
C PHE A 157 1.79 -0.84 -14.03
N SER A 158 1.58 0.45 -13.73
CA SER A 158 1.80 1.52 -14.70
C SER A 158 3.24 1.58 -15.19
N MET A 159 4.20 1.31 -14.29
CA MET A 159 5.62 1.20 -14.66
C MET A 159 5.96 -0.06 -15.49
N ALA A 160 5.21 -1.14 -15.33
CA ALA A 160 5.41 -2.36 -16.12
C ALA A 160 4.98 -2.18 -17.58
N VAL A 161 3.86 -1.48 -17.78
CA VAL A 161 3.23 -1.28 -19.10
C VAL A 161 3.62 0.07 -19.73
N GLY A 162 3.91 1.08 -18.91
CA GLY A 162 3.97 2.48 -19.30
C GLY A 162 5.21 2.93 -20.06
N VAL A 163 6.22 2.07 -20.28
CA VAL A 163 7.44 2.46 -21.02
C VAL A 163 7.10 2.88 -22.47
N GLU A 164 6.03 2.33 -23.02
CA GLU A 164 5.53 2.68 -24.37
C GLU A 164 4.36 3.68 -24.35
N MET A 165 3.78 3.97 -23.17
CA MET A 165 2.60 4.85 -23.02
C MET A 165 2.81 5.87 -21.87
N PRO A 166 3.56 6.95 -22.10
CA PRO A 166 3.81 7.96 -21.06
C PRO A 166 2.53 8.57 -20.46
N SER A 167 1.46 8.71 -21.25
CA SER A 167 0.16 9.18 -20.76
C SER A 167 -0.48 8.27 -19.70
N MET A 168 -0.27 6.96 -19.76
CA MET A 168 -0.75 6.04 -18.73
C MET A 168 -0.07 6.26 -17.39
N ILE A 169 1.21 6.60 -17.39
CA ILE A 169 1.95 6.91 -16.16
C ILE A 169 1.38 8.17 -15.51
N GLU A 170 1.13 9.23 -16.29
CA GLU A 170 0.55 10.48 -15.79
C GLU A 170 -0.85 10.28 -15.19
N ILE A 171 -1.71 9.51 -15.86
CA ILE A 171 -3.05 9.17 -15.37
C ILE A 171 -2.96 8.34 -14.07
N ALA A 172 -2.06 7.35 -14.03
CA ALA A 172 -1.87 6.52 -12.85
C ALA A 172 -1.41 7.34 -11.64
N ILE A 173 -0.50 8.30 -11.83
CA ILE A 173 -0.03 9.21 -10.78
C ILE A 173 -1.16 10.13 -10.30
N MET A 174 -1.95 10.71 -11.21
CA MET A 174 -3.10 11.55 -10.83
C MET A 174 -4.12 10.76 -10.01
N LEU A 175 -4.40 9.51 -10.42
CA LEU A 175 -5.33 8.63 -9.73
C LEU A 175 -4.78 8.23 -8.35
N ASP A 176 -3.48 7.99 -8.25
CA ASP A 176 -2.76 7.67 -7.03
C ASP A 176 -2.88 8.82 -5.99
N ILE A 177 -2.61 10.05 -6.40
CA ILE A 177 -2.77 11.24 -5.56
C ILE A 177 -4.24 11.41 -5.13
N LEU A 178 -5.20 11.23 -6.02
CA LEU A 178 -6.62 11.34 -5.73
C LEU A 178 -7.05 10.33 -4.67
N ILE A 179 -6.65 9.06 -4.83
CA ILE A 179 -6.96 7.99 -3.88
C ILE A 179 -6.30 8.25 -2.53
N SER A 180 -5.04 8.68 -2.50
CA SER A 180 -4.32 9.04 -1.28
C SER A 180 -5.04 10.15 -0.51
N ILE A 181 -5.49 11.21 -1.19
CA ILE A 181 -6.23 12.32 -0.58
C ILE A 181 -7.60 11.85 -0.05
N LEU A 182 -8.34 11.06 -0.84
CA LEU A 182 -9.63 10.50 -0.41
C LEU A 182 -9.49 9.60 0.81
N MET A 183 -8.52 8.70 0.80
CA MET A 183 -8.25 7.80 1.93
C MET A 183 -7.87 8.56 3.17
N LEU A 184 -7.00 9.55 3.03
CA LEU A 184 -6.61 10.43 4.13
C LEU A 184 -7.81 11.18 4.71
N GLY A 185 -8.66 11.76 3.86
CA GLY A 185 -9.87 12.48 4.26
C GLY A 185 -10.86 11.58 4.99
N LEU A 186 -11.16 10.39 4.44
CA LEU A 186 -12.04 9.40 5.07
C LEU A 186 -11.50 8.94 6.43
N PHE A 187 -10.19 8.78 6.53
CA PHE A 187 -9.55 8.34 7.76
C PHE A 187 -9.61 9.42 8.85
N LEU A 188 -9.31 10.65 8.52
CA LEU A 188 -9.40 11.78 9.45
C LEU A 188 -10.83 11.99 9.96
N THR A 189 -11.83 11.86 9.08
CA THR A 189 -13.25 11.97 9.48
C THR A 189 -13.70 10.84 10.39
N LYS A 190 -13.32 9.59 10.09
CA LYS A 190 -13.67 8.42 10.93
C LYS A 190 -13.01 8.47 12.31
N ILE A 191 -11.76 8.92 12.37
CA ILE A 191 -11.06 9.11 13.65
C ILE A 191 -11.67 10.29 14.42
N GLY A 192 -11.90 11.43 13.76
CA GLY A 192 -12.52 12.59 14.39
C GLY A 192 -13.91 12.28 14.99
N ALA A 193 -14.71 11.48 14.30
CA ALA A 193 -16.02 11.05 14.79
C ALA A 193 -15.90 10.17 16.06
N ARG A 194 -14.92 9.27 16.14
CA ARG A 194 -14.70 8.44 17.33
C ARG A 194 -14.18 9.22 18.54
N PHE A 195 -13.38 10.25 18.33
CA PHE A 195 -12.93 11.11 19.42
C PHE A 195 -14.07 11.97 19.98
N ARG A 196 -15.02 12.43 19.15
CA ARG A 196 -16.22 13.17 19.62
C ARG A 196 -17.13 12.30 20.48
N ILE A 197 -17.30 11.04 20.16
CA ILE A 197 -18.15 10.11 20.94
C ILE A 197 -17.49 9.78 22.28
N GLY A 198 -16.16 9.60 22.32
CA GLY A 198 -15.44 9.33 23.57
C GLY A 198 -15.42 10.51 24.56
N ASP A 199 -15.48 11.75 24.06
CA ASP A 199 -15.49 12.96 24.91
C ASP A 199 -16.88 13.21 25.51
N THR A 200 -17.95 12.83 24.80
CA THR A 200 -19.33 12.93 25.31
C THR A 200 -19.67 11.86 26.35
N ASP A 201 -19.10 10.65 26.23
CA ASP A 201 -19.31 9.58 27.21
C ASP A 201 -18.59 9.84 28.54
N LEU A 202 -17.48 10.60 28.54
CA LEU A 202 -16.78 11.03 29.74
C LEU A 202 -17.53 12.11 30.50
N LEU A 203 -18.35 12.91 29.80
CA LEU A 203 -19.14 13.97 30.41
C LEU A 203 -20.50 13.49 30.97
N THR A 204 -20.98 12.35 30.51
CA THR A 204 -22.24 11.75 31.04
C THR A 204 -22.03 10.87 32.28
N ASN A 205 -20.78 10.47 32.58
CA ASN A 205 -20.44 9.70 33.79
C ASN A 205 -20.03 10.55 35.00
N VAL A 206 -20.17 11.90 34.93
CA VAL A 206 -19.98 12.81 36.08
C VAL A 206 -21.37 13.30 36.51
N LYS A 207 -22.22 12.37 36.90
CA LYS A 207 -23.43 12.71 37.65
C LYS A 207 -23.61 11.71 38.79
N ASP A 208 -23.40 12.27 40.00
CA ASP A 208 -23.64 11.75 41.34
C ASP A 208 -22.55 10.89 41.94
#